data_17d60250b976778fdce4d17389a79c3a
#
_entry.id   17d60250b976778fdce4d17389a79c3a
#
_cell.length_a   1.000
_cell.length_b   1.000
_cell.length_c   1.000
_cell.angle_alpha   90.00
_cell.angle_beta   90.00
_cell.angle_gamma   90.00
#
_symmetry.space_group_name_H-M   'P 1'
#
loop_
_entity.id
_entity.type
_entity.pdbx_description
1 polymer ?
#
loop_
_entity_poly.entity_id
_entity_poly.type
_entity_poly.pdbx_seq_one_letter_code
_entity_poly.pdbx_strand_id
1 'polypeptide(L)'
;MHRSLALLAACAATFVLAACNSEPETVTVNQYDPQAGALANAAPVELPPAITASRTYRCRDNSLVYIDFYNNNTARIRAERGAEPVATATSPDGTAPYTADGYSVSGSGEEITYAAPGRASQSCHT
;
A
#
# COMPACT_ATOMS: atom_id res chain seq x y z
N MET A 1 74.93 -41.84 -0.62
CA MET A 1 75.25 -41.60 0.79
C MET A 1 74.58 -40.35 1.24
N HIS A 2 74.04 -40.38 2.45
CA HIS A 2 73.27 -39.35 3.23
C HIS A 2 71.80 -39.19 2.78
N ARG A 3 70.97 -39.86 3.33
CA ARG A 3 70.23 -39.92 4.59
C ARG A 3 70.03 -38.55 5.25
N SER A 4 68.85 -37.96 5.06
CA SER A 4 68.32 -36.94 5.95
C SER A 4 66.83 -37.12 6.08
N LEU A 5 66.43 -37.53 7.23
CA LEU A 5 65.05 -37.54 7.71
C LEU A 5 64.51 -36.12 7.74
N ALA A 6 63.45 -35.89 7.07
CA ALA A 6 62.64 -34.71 7.27
C ALA A 6 61.38 -35.11 8.01
N LEU A 7 61.29 -34.68 9.24
CA LEU A 7 60.12 -34.83 10.09
C LEU A 7 58.96 -34.05 9.49
N LEU A 8 57.90 -34.78 9.21
CA LEU A 8 56.58 -34.23 8.84
C LEU A 8 55.90 -33.76 10.13
N ALA A 9 55.89 -32.46 10.34
CA ALA A 9 55.01 -31.84 11.33
C ALA A 9 53.63 -31.64 10.67
N ALA A 10 52.72 -32.54 10.95
CA ALA A 10 51.33 -32.42 10.60
C ALA A 10 50.65 -31.42 11.57
N CYS A 11 50.51 -30.17 11.17
CA CYS A 11 49.64 -29.22 11.82
C CYS A 11 48.19 -29.53 11.43
N ALA A 12 47.52 -30.33 12.24
CA ALA A 12 46.07 -30.46 12.15
C ALA A 12 45.44 -29.17 12.67
N ALA A 13 45.10 -28.28 11.77
CA ALA A 13 44.25 -27.13 12.06
C ALA A 13 42.81 -27.62 12.26
N THR A 14 42.45 -27.89 13.50
CA THR A 14 41.07 -28.10 13.85
C THR A 14 40.34 -26.77 13.80
N PHE A 15 39.63 -26.54 12.68
CA PHE A 15 38.63 -25.50 12.62
C PHE A 15 37.49 -25.87 13.57
N VAL A 16 37.49 -25.27 14.73
CA VAL A 16 36.30 -25.26 15.60
C VAL A 16 35.30 -24.32 14.93
N LEU A 17 34.36 -24.86 14.20
CA LEU A 17 33.14 -24.15 13.82
C LEU A 17 32.40 -23.87 15.13
N ALA A 18 32.61 -22.68 15.67
CA ALA A 18 31.69 -22.12 16.63
C ALA A 18 30.38 -21.88 15.87
N ALA A 19 29.53 -22.88 15.84
CA ALA A 19 28.15 -22.70 15.47
C ALA A 19 27.58 -21.70 16.47
N CYS A 20 27.31 -20.49 15.99
CA CYS A 20 26.46 -19.56 16.71
C CYS A 20 25.11 -20.25 16.85
N ASN A 21 24.93 -20.91 17.96
CA ASN A 21 23.64 -21.44 18.38
C ASN A 21 22.85 -20.23 18.90
N SER A 22 22.36 -19.42 17.98
CA SER A 22 21.32 -18.45 18.29
C SER A 22 20.04 -19.24 18.46
N GLU A 23 19.83 -19.73 19.67
CA GLU A 23 18.50 -20.15 20.07
C GLU A 23 17.56 -18.97 19.79
N PRO A 24 16.44 -19.19 19.08
CA PRO A 24 15.48 -18.13 18.89
C PRO A 24 15.05 -17.67 20.28
N GLU A 25 15.36 -16.43 20.59
CA GLU A 25 14.92 -15.80 21.82
C GLU A 25 13.40 -15.80 21.80
N THR A 26 12.80 -16.76 22.46
CA THR A 26 11.37 -16.74 22.72
C THR A 26 11.13 -15.56 23.65
N VAL A 27 10.73 -14.43 23.09
CA VAL A 27 10.19 -13.33 23.87
C VAL A 27 8.97 -13.89 24.58
N THR A 28 9.18 -14.39 25.77
CA THR A 28 8.07 -14.72 26.66
C THR A 28 7.37 -13.39 26.92
N VAL A 29 6.19 -13.25 26.37
CA VAL A 29 5.34 -12.09 26.63
C VAL A 29 5.24 -12.01 28.15
N ASN A 30 5.92 -11.02 28.71
CA ASN A 30 5.96 -10.83 30.14
C ASN A 30 4.50 -10.73 30.61
N GLN A 31 4.08 -11.59 31.51
CA GLN A 31 2.68 -11.63 31.99
C GLN A 31 2.22 -10.30 32.62
N TYR A 32 3.18 -9.42 32.86
CA TYR A 32 2.90 -8.07 33.34
C TYR A 32 3.31 -7.04 32.28
N ASP A 33 2.41 -6.77 31.37
CA ASP A 33 2.50 -5.60 30.49
C ASP A 33 1.78 -4.43 31.20
N PRO A 34 2.53 -3.41 31.66
CA PRO A 34 1.90 -2.26 32.31
C PRO A 34 0.99 -1.46 31.37
N GLN A 35 1.10 -1.69 30.06
CA GLN A 35 0.27 -1.03 29.05
C GLN A 35 -0.95 -1.87 28.63
N ALA A 36 -1.03 -3.14 29.02
CA ALA A 36 -2.13 -4.02 28.61
C ALA A 36 -3.51 -3.46 29.00
N GLY A 37 -3.62 -2.88 30.19
CA GLY A 37 -4.85 -2.23 30.65
C GLY A 37 -5.18 -0.97 29.85
N ALA A 38 -4.19 -0.18 29.47
CA ALA A 38 -4.37 1.01 28.64
C ALA A 38 -4.76 0.64 27.20
N LEU A 39 -4.15 -0.40 26.65
CA LEU A 39 -4.47 -0.92 25.31
C LEU A 39 -5.87 -1.54 25.25
N ALA A 40 -6.27 -2.27 26.30
CA ALA A 40 -7.62 -2.86 26.37
C ALA A 40 -8.73 -1.80 26.45
N ASN A 41 -8.43 -0.63 27.00
CA ASN A 41 -9.37 0.49 27.13
C ASN A 41 -9.11 1.60 26.10
N ALA A 42 -8.17 1.42 25.17
CA ALA A 42 -7.93 2.37 24.10
C ALA A 42 -9.16 2.43 23.18
N ALA A 43 -9.60 3.65 22.87
CA ALA A 43 -10.65 3.82 21.89
C ALA A 43 -10.22 3.24 20.55
N PRO A 44 -11.14 2.59 19.81
CA PRO A 44 -10.83 2.11 18.47
C PRO A 44 -10.26 3.23 17.60
N VAL A 45 -9.07 3.02 17.05
CA VAL A 45 -8.47 3.98 16.11
C VAL A 45 -9.20 3.83 14.78
N GLU A 46 -9.83 4.91 14.33
CA GLU A 46 -10.43 4.95 13.00
C GLU A 46 -9.30 4.93 11.97
N LEU A 47 -9.25 3.87 11.17
CA LEU A 47 -8.27 3.73 10.11
C LEU A 47 -8.57 4.73 8.98
N PRO A 48 -7.56 5.36 8.40
CA PRO A 48 -7.78 6.23 7.25
C PRO A 48 -8.37 5.42 6.08
N PRO A 49 -9.18 6.05 5.22
CA PRO A 49 -9.77 5.38 4.06
C PRO A 49 -8.69 4.75 3.16
N ALA A 50 -8.91 3.51 2.78
CA ALA A 50 -8.02 2.77 1.90
C ALA A 50 -8.46 2.90 0.44
N ILE A 51 -7.49 3.00 -0.48
CA ILE A 51 -7.75 2.98 -1.93
C ILE A 51 -8.14 1.55 -2.31
N THR A 52 -9.31 1.41 -2.93
CA THR A 52 -9.81 0.13 -3.45
C THR A 52 -9.49 -0.06 -4.93
N ALA A 53 -9.44 1.05 -5.69
CA ALA A 53 -9.03 1.03 -7.09
C ALA A 53 -8.42 2.38 -7.47
N SER A 54 -7.38 2.35 -8.28
CA SER A 54 -6.76 3.54 -8.89
C SER A 54 -6.73 3.35 -10.40
N ARG A 55 -7.35 4.26 -11.14
CA ARG A 55 -7.53 4.12 -12.58
C ARG A 55 -7.20 5.41 -13.30
N THR A 56 -6.69 5.26 -14.52
CA THR A 56 -6.45 6.36 -15.46
C THR A 56 -7.39 6.17 -16.62
N TYR A 57 -8.22 7.17 -16.87
CA TYR A 57 -9.17 7.16 -17.96
C TYR A 57 -8.78 8.16 -19.04
N ARG A 58 -8.95 7.75 -20.28
CA ARG A 58 -8.87 8.64 -21.45
C ARG A 58 -10.29 8.96 -21.90
N CYS A 59 -10.59 10.24 -21.94
CA CYS A 59 -11.90 10.74 -22.34
C CYS A 59 -12.00 10.99 -23.85
N ARG A 60 -13.22 11.16 -24.34
CA ARG A 60 -13.48 11.36 -25.77
C ARG A 60 -12.73 12.56 -26.36
N ASP A 61 -12.49 13.59 -25.58
CA ASP A 61 -11.72 14.78 -25.96
C ASP A 61 -10.19 14.59 -25.84
N ASN A 62 -9.73 13.36 -25.67
CA ASN A 62 -8.34 12.97 -25.42
C ASN A 62 -7.74 13.45 -24.08
N SER A 63 -8.50 14.08 -23.21
CA SER A 63 -8.04 14.39 -21.87
C SER A 63 -7.86 13.12 -21.04
N LEU A 64 -6.92 13.17 -20.09
CA LEU A 64 -6.73 12.13 -19.10
C LEU A 64 -7.33 12.59 -17.78
N VAL A 65 -7.94 11.65 -17.08
CA VAL A 65 -8.40 11.85 -15.71
C VAL A 65 -7.95 10.67 -14.86
N TYR A 66 -7.45 10.96 -13.66
CA TYR A 66 -6.95 9.99 -12.70
C TYR A 66 -7.92 9.93 -11.54
N ILE A 67 -8.45 8.74 -11.25
CA ILE A 67 -9.46 8.56 -10.22
C ILE A 67 -9.02 7.46 -9.26
N ASP A 68 -8.97 7.80 -7.98
CA ASP A 68 -8.78 6.84 -6.90
C ASP A 68 -10.10 6.66 -6.15
N PHE A 69 -10.58 5.43 -6.14
CA PHE A 69 -11.77 5.03 -5.40
C PHE A 69 -11.37 4.50 -4.03
N TYR A 70 -12.12 4.88 -3.01
CA TYR A 70 -11.86 4.54 -1.61
C TYR A 70 -12.99 3.70 -1.02
N ASN A 71 -12.67 2.95 0.03
CA ASN A 71 -13.62 2.09 0.75
C ASN A 71 -14.65 2.86 1.59
N ASN A 72 -14.51 4.16 1.72
CA ASN A 72 -15.46 5.04 2.39
C ASN A 72 -16.42 5.75 1.43
N ASN A 73 -16.67 5.16 0.27
CA ASN A 73 -17.58 5.68 -0.77
C ASN A 73 -17.15 7.03 -1.34
N THR A 74 -15.86 7.30 -1.36
CA THR A 74 -15.30 8.50 -2.01
C THR A 74 -14.46 8.16 -3.23
N ALA A 75 -14.39 9.10 -4.16
CA ALA A 75 -13.51 9.06 -5.33
C ALA A 75 -12.75 10.37 -5.42
N ARG A 76 -11.43 10.30 -5.41
CA ARG A 76 -10.57 11.48 -5.62
C ARG A 76 -10.22 11.61 -7.09
N ILE A 77 -10.54 12.76 -7.66
CA ILE A 77 -10.35 13.07 -9.07
C ILE A 77 -9.14 13.98 -9.21
N ARG A 78 -8.20 13.62 -10.09
CA ARG A 78 -7.02 14.43 -10.43
C ARG A 78 -6.93 14.67 -11.92
N ALA A 79 -6.50 15.85 -12.29
CA ALA A 79 -6.24 16.20 -13.70
C ALA A 79 -4.89 15.67 -14.20
N GLU A 80 -3.94 15.52 -13.28
CA GLU A 80 -2.58 15.05 -13.57
C GLU A 80 -2.16 13.96 -12.58
N ARG A 81 -1.26 13.09 -13.02
CA ARG A 81 -0.71 12.03 -12.19
C ARG A 81 0.07 12.63 -11.01
N GLY A 82 -0.31 12.22 -9.79
CA GLY A 82 0.36 12.65 -8.56
C GLY A 82 0.06 14.09 -8.13
N ALA A 83 -0.80 14.81 -8.85
CA ALA A 83 -1.24 16.15 -8.44
C ALA A 83 -2.25 16.06 -7.29
N GLU A 84 -2.49 17.22 -6.65
CA GLU A 84 -3.59 17.35 -5.69
C GLU A 84 -4.93 17.05 -6.36
N PRO A 85 -5.90 16.45 -5.65
CA PRO A 85 -7.21 16.22 -6.17
C PRO A 85 -7.92 17.54 -6.54
N VAL A 86 -8.48 17.60 -7.74
CA VAL A 86 -9.33 18.73 -8.16
C VAL A 86 -10.73 18.61 -7.57
N ALA A 87 -11.15 17.40 -7.19
CA ALA A 87 -12.38 17.14 -6.47
C ALA A 87 -12.29 15.84 -5.67
N THR A 88 -13.04 15.79 -4.57
CA THR A 88 -13.33 14.55 -3.83
C THR A 88 -14.83 14.32 -3.92
N ALA A 89 -15.22 13.42 -4.81
CA ALA A 89 -16.61 13.06 -5.04
C ALA A 89 -17.06 11.98 -4.06
N THR A 90 -18.32 12.01 -3.66
CA THR A 90 -18.91 11.03 -2.74
C THR A 90 -20.11 10.35 -3.37
N SER A 91 -20.34 9.12 -2.95
CA SER A 91 -21.56 8.37 -3.26
C SER A 91 -22.24 7.95 -1.96
N PRO A 92 -23.54 8.22 -1.77
CA PRO A 92 -24.22 7.92 -0.52
C PRO A 92 -24.21 6.44 -0.13
N ASP A 93 -24.23 5.57 -1.12
CA ASP A 93 -24.35 4.11 -0.97
C ASP A 93 -23.15 3.34 -1.53
N GLY A 94 -22.10 4.04 -1.96
CA GLY A 94 -20.90 3.43 -2.56
C GLY A 94 -21.07 2.97 -3.99
N THR A 95 -22.23 3.21 -4.58
CA THR A 95 -22.48 2.95 -6.00
C THR A 95 -22.42 4.25 -6.82
N ALA A 96 -22.09 4.14 -8.10
CA ALA A 96 -22.07 5.31 -8.97
C ALA A 96 -23.50 5.92 -9.11
N PRO A 97 -23.64 7.22 -9.26
CA PRO A 97 -22.57 8.21 -9.49
C PRO A 97 -21.92 8.73 -8.20
N TYR A 98 -20.64 9.04 -8.33
CA TYR A 98 -19.89 9.85 -7.36
C TYR A 98 -19.98 11.32 -7.78
N THR A 99 -20.37 12.20 -6.87
CA THR A 99 -20.62 13.62 -7.19
C THR A 99 -19.91 14.59 -6.24
N ALA A 100 -19.45 15.72 -6.76
CA ALA A 100 -18.89 16.84 -5.99
C ALA A 100 -18.80 18.09 -6.86
N ASP A 101 -19.32 19.22 -6.39
CA ASP A 101 -19.09 20.57 -6.94
C ASP A 101 -19.03 20.68 -8.47
N GLY A 102 -19.99 20.09 -9.16
CA GLY A 102 -20.04 20.06 -10.63
C GLY A 102 -19.24 18.94 -11.30
N TYR A 103 -18.56 18.09 -10.51
CA TYR A 103 -17.98 16.85 -11.00
C TYR A 103 -18.94 15.69 -10.82
N SER A 104 -18.94 14.78 -11.78
CA SER A 104 -19.70 13.52 -11.67
C SER A 104 -18.94 12.40 -12.35
N VAL A 105 -18.88 11.25 -11.67
CA VAL A 105 -18.31 10.01 -12.18
C VAL A 105 -19.36 8.93 -12.08
N SER A 106 -19.88 8.48 -13.21
CA SER A 106 -20.81 7.36 -13.29
C SER A 106 -20.08 6.12 -13.78
N GLY A 107 -19.97 5.12 -12.93
CA GLY A 107 -19.18 3.92 -13.13
C GLY A 107 -17.87 3.93 -12.33
N SER A 108 -17.27 2.77 -12.23
CA SER A 108 -15.98 2.55 -11.55
C SER A 108 -15.13 1.48 -12.26
N GLY A 109 -15.63 0.94 -13.36
CA GLY A 109 -15.00 -0.11 -14.16
C GLY A 109 -14.03 0.43 -15.21
N GLU A 110 -13.97 -0.24 -16.34
CA GLU A 110 -13.12 0.14 -17.48
C GLU A 110 -13.67 1.32 -18.26
N GLU A 111 -14.97 1.53 -18.20
CA GLU A 111 -15.66 2.64 -18.83
C GLU A 111 -16.45 3.43 -17.79
N ILE A 112 -16.36 4.75 -17.87
CA ILE A 112 -17.10 5.68 -17.03
C ILE A 112 -17.69 6.80 -17.86
N THR A 113 -18.73 7.44 -17.33
CA THR A 113 -19.19 8.74 -17.79
C THR A 113 -18.67 9.80 -16.82
N TYR A 114 -17.91 10.74 -17.32
CA TYR A 114 -17.28 11.81 -16.55
C TYR A 114 -17.81 13.17 -16.93
N ALA A 115 -18.15 13.98 -15.95
CA ALA A 115 -18.48 15.39 -16.10
C ALA A 115 -17.60 16.24 -15.19
N ALA A 116 -17.26 17.43 -15.63
CA ALA A 116 -16.50 18.44 -14.91
C ALA A 116 -17.12 19.81 -15.11
N PRO A 117 -16.86 20.78 -14.21
CA PRO A 117 -17.37 22.13 -14.35
C PRO A 117 -17.01 22.75 -15.70
N GLY A 118 -17.99 23.30 -16.40
CA GLY A 118 -17.81 23.94 -17.70
C GLY A 118 -17.56 22.98 -18.88
N ARG A 119 -17.69 21.66 -18.66
CA ARG A 119 -17.57 20.63 -19.71
C ARG A 119 -18.81 19.78 -19.78
N ALA A 120 -19.17 19.38 -21.00
CA ALA A 120 -20.23 18.41 -21.20
C ALA A 120 -19.79 17.05 -20.67
N SER A 121 -20.76 16.27 -20.19
CA SER A 121 -20.55 14.88 -19.81
C SER A 121 -20.05 14.07 -20.99
N GLN A 122 -19.03 13.23 -20.78
CA GLN A 122 -18.39 12.42 -21.82
C GLN A 122 -18.01 11.03 -21.33
N SER A 123 -17.95 10.07 -22.26
CA SER A 123 -17.42 8.75 -21.94
C SER A 123 -15.89 8.76 -21.89
N CYS A 124 -15.35 8.03 -20.92
CA CYS A 124 -13.92 7.83 -20.72
C CYS A 124 -13.65 6.34 -20.47
N HIS A 125 -12.53 5.83 -20.94
CA HIS A 125 -12.13 4.42 -20.82
C HIS A 125 -10.67 4.30 -20.38
N THR A 126 -10.34 3.18 -19.74
CA THR A 126 -8.97 2.82 -19.31
C THR A 126 -8.12 2.33 -20.48
#